data_b48df489c00e7cae69a1b8047b515ec5
#
_entry.id   b48df489c00e7cae69a1b8047b515ec5
#
_cell.length_a   1.000
_cell.length_b   1.000
_cell.length_c   1.000
_cell.angle_alpha   90.00
_cell.angle_beta   90.00
_cell.angle_gamma   90.00
#
_symmetry.space_group_name_H-M   'P 1'
#
loop_
_entity.id
_entity.type
_entity.pdbx_description
1 polymer ?
#
loop_
_entity_poly.entity_id
_entity_poly.type
_entity_poly.pdbx_seq_one_letter_code
_entity_poly.pdbx_strand_id
1 'polypeptide(L)'
;MRKEFAEFLHSEMSRNEDIHVTTGDLGYGLWDRIKIDYPDRFTNFLSSEQLMVGAACGMAMEGKVPVVYSITPFVLYRPFEWIRNYLDHERIPVKLVGGGRDKDYGYLGFSHWAEED
;
A
#
# COMPACT_ATOMS: atom_id res chain seq x y z
N MET A 1 -9.78 -0.51 13.12
CA MET A 1 -9.01 -1.30 12.12
C MET A 1 -7.82 -0.54 11.53
N ARG A 2 -7.97 0.65 10.89
CA ARG A 2 -6.80 1.33 10.25
C ARG A 2 -5.70 1.73 11.24
N LYS A 3 -6.05 2.27 12.39
CA LYS A 3 -5.07 2.66 13.43
C LYS A 3 -4.35 1.45 14.01
N GLU A 4 -5.08 0.42 14.38
CA GLU A 4 -4.55 -0.83 14.91
C GLU A 4 -3.59 -1.50 13.91
N PHE A 5 -3.92 -1.45 12.61
CA PHE A 5 -3.02 -1.93 11.56
C PHE A 5 -1.72 -1.13 11.48
N ALA A 6 -1.80 0.21 11.55
CA ALA A 6 -0.60 1.05 11.53
C ALA A 6 0.27 0.86 12.78
N GLU A 7 -0.33 0.68 13.95
CA GLU A 7 0.37 0.38 15.21
C GLU A 7 1.03 -1.01 15.17
N PHE A 8 0.32 -2.02 14.66
CA PHE A 8 0.87 -3.35 14.42
C PHE A 8 2.07 -3.27 13.46
N LEU A 9 1.90 -2.60 12.33
CA LEU A 9 2.96 -2.48 11.32
C LEU A 9 4.18 -1.73 11.86
N HIS A 10 3.98 -0.65 12.61
CA HIS A 10 5.05 0.05 13.30
C HIS A 10 5.82 -0.86 14.26
N SER A 11 5.12 -1.70 15.04
CA SER A 11 5.74 -2.69 15.93
C SER A 11 6.52 -3.75 15.15
N GLU A 12 5.98 -4.24 14.03
CA GLU A 12 6.70 -5.23 13.20
C GLU A 12 7.94 -4.63 12.53
N MET A 13 7.89 -3.36 12.12
CA MET A 13 9.05 -2.64 11.57
C MET A 13 10.21 -2.50 12.56
N SER A 14 9.92 -2.52 13.88
CA SER A 14 10.98 -2.54 14.91
C SER A 14 11.70 -3.89 15.01
N ARG A 15 11.08 -4.97 14.55
CA ARG A 15 11.59 -6.34 14.62
C ARG A 15 12.13 -6.84 13.29
N ASN A 16 11.68 -6.24 12.20
CA ASN A 16 12.06 -6.61 10.84
C ASN A 16 12.40 -5.36 10.04
N GLU A 17 13.67 -5.18 9.73
CA GLU A 17 14.19 -4.04 8.97
C GLU A 17 13.86 -4.08 7.48
N ASP A 18 13.40 -5.22 6.96
CA ASP A 18 13.03 -5.35 5.55
C ASP A 18 11.63 -4.83 5.25
N ILE A 19 10.80 -4.54 6.26
CA ILE A 19 9.46 -3.99 6.03
C ILE A 19 9.55 -2.54 5.58
N HIS A 20 8.96 -2.25 4.42
CA HIS A 20 8.83 -0.91 3.83
C HIS A 20 7.36 -0.58 3.60
N VAL A 21 6.94 0.63 3.98
CA VAL A 21 5.57 1.11 3.77
C VAL A 21 5.55 2.11 2.62
N THR A 22 4.66 1.88 1.68
CA THR A 22 4.41 2.82 0.57
C THR A 22 2.95 3.26 0.56
N THR A 23 2.69 4.51 0.24
CA THR A 23 1.33 5.06 0.17
C THR A 23 1.12 5.95 -1.05
N GLY A 24 -0.12 6.04 -1.51
CA GLY A 24 -0.55 6.91 -2.61
C GLY A 24 -1.25 8.16 -2.08
N ASP A 25 -0.53 9.04 -1.39
CA ASP A 25 -1.02 10.31 -0.79
C ASP A 25 -2.25 10.13 0.11
N LEU A 26 -2.23 9.10 0.93
CA LEU A 26 -3.35 8.68 1.75
C LEU A 26 -2.90 8.32 3.18
N GLY A 27 -3.86 8.35 4.12
CA GLY A 27 -3.61 7.96 5.50
C GLY A 27 -2.97 9.08 6.33
N TYR A 28 -3.42 10.32 6.15
CA TYR A 28 -3.02 11.45 6.98
C TYR A 28 -3.25 11.13 8.48
N GLY A 29 -2.22 11.39 9.31
CA GLY A 29 -2.23 11.04 10.72
C GLY A 29 -2.09 9.55 11.04
N LEU A 30 -2.24 8.68 10.04
CA LEU A 30 -2.13 7.22 10.21
C LEU A 30 -0.68 6.75 10.27
N TRP A 31 0.17 7.32 9.42
CA TRP A 31 1.56 6.92 9.22
C TRP A 31 2.59 7.79 9.93
N ASP A 32 2.16 8.77 10.74
CA ASP A 32 3.07 9.78 11.30
C ASP A 32 4.19 9.17 12.14
N ARG A 33 3.88 8.17 12.97
CA ARG A 33 4.90 7.47 13.76
C ARG A 33 5.90 6.71 12.87
N ILE A 34 5.42 6.03 11.83
CA ILE A 34 6.29 5.31 10.89
C ILE A 34 7.19 6.29 10.14
N LYS A 35 6.67 7.44 9.72
CA LYS A 35 7.46 8.50 9.06
C LYS A 35 8.55 9.06 9.95
N ILE A 36 8.28 9.21 11.24
CA ILE A 36 9.25 9.76 12.20
C ILE A 36 10.31 8.73 12.56
N ASP A 37 9.88 7.51 12.91
CA ASP A 37 10.78 6.49 13.45
C ASP A 37 11.52 5.71 12.36
N TYR A 38 10.95 5.62 11.14
CA TYR A 38 11.49 4.84 10.01
C TYR A 38 11.44 5.61 8.69
N PRO A 39 12.01 6.84 8.60
CA PRO A 39 11.88 7.70 7.41
C PRO A 39 12.40 7.03 6.12
N ASP A 40 13.47 6.25 6.21
CA ASP A 40 14.08 5.56 5.06
C ASP A 40 13.27 4.33 4.59
N ARG A 41 12.26 3.94 5.36
CA ARG A 41 11.39 2.79 5.08
C ARG A 41 9.92 3.18 4.87
N PHE A 42 9.70 4.47 4.61
CA PHE A 42 8.39 5.02 4.25
C PHE A 42 8.49 5.90 3.01
N THR A 43 7.67 5.62 2.01
CA THR A 43 7.63 6.42 0.77
C THR A 43 6.20 6.77 0.39
N ASN A 44 5.95 8.06 0.13
CA ASN A 44 4.70 8.52 -0.46
C ASN A 44 4.89 8.72 -1.97
N PHE A 45 4.19 7.95 -2.78
CA PHE A 45 4.22 8.01 -4.25
C PHE A 45 3.18 8.98 -4.83
N LEU A 46 2.49 9.73 -3.98
CA LEU A 46 1.40 10.63 -4.40
C LEU A 46 0.31 9.85 -5.16
N SER A 47 -0.17 10.38 -6.28
CA SER A 47 -1.21 9.73 -7.09
C SER A 47 -0.64 8.83 -8.21
N SER A 48 0.48 8.16 -7.95
CA SER A 48 1.21 7.34 -8.93
C SER A 48 1.20 5.86 -8.55
N GLU A 49 0.02 5.26 -8.46
CA GLU A 49 -0.16 3.88 -7.97
C GLU A 49 0.54 2.83 -8.85
N GLN A 50 0.63 3.07 -10.15
CA GLN A 50 1.40 2.18 -11.05
C GLN A 50 2.89 2.16 -10.66
N LEU A 51 3.48 3.34 -10.46
CA LEU A 51 4.87 3.47 -10.01
C LEU A 51 5.05 2.86 -8.62
N MET A 52 4.11 3.11 -7.70
CA MET A 52 4.13 2.59 -6.34
C MET A 52 4.19 1.06 -6.31
N VAL A 53 3.31 0.39 -7.06
CA VAL A 53 3.30 -1.08 -7.12
C VAL A 53 4.51 -1.62 -7.87
N GLY A 54 4.94 -0.97 -8.96
CA GLY A 54 6.15 -1.34 -9.67
C GLY A 54 7.42 -1.24 -8.80
N ALA A 55 7.56 -0.15 -8.04
CA ALA A 55 8.65 0.01 -7.07
C ALA A 55 8.59 -1.06 -5.96
N ALA A 56 7.39 -1.37 -5.47
CA ALA A 56 7.19 -2.44 -4.49
C ALA A 56 7.59 -3.82 -5.04
N CYS A 57 7.32 -4.10 -6.32
CA CYS A 57 7.83 -5.32 -6.98
C CYS A 57 9.36 -5.36 -6.94
N GLY A 58 10.05 -4.26 -7.30
CA GLY A 58 11.50 -4.18 -7.24
C GLY A 58 12.04 -4.38 -5.81
N MET A 59 11.42 -3.76 -4.82
CA MET A 59 11.78 -3.96 -3.41
C MET A 59 11.64 -5.43 -3.00
N ALA A 60 10.55 -6.09 -3.38
CA ALA A 60 10.32 -7.50 -3.06
C ALA A 60 11.35 -8.42 -3.75
N MET A 61 11.75 -8.12 -4.98
CA MET A 61 12.82 -8.84 -5.70
C MET A 61 14.19 -8.70 -5.01
N GLU A 62 14.43 -7.59 -4.32
CA GLU A 62 15.63 -7.36 -3.50
C GLU A 62 15.50 -7.89 -2.06
N GLY A 63 14.47 -8.71 -1.78
CA GLY A 63 14.27 -9.35 -0.48
C GLY A 63 13.58 -8.48 0.57
N LYS A 64 13.08 -7.30 0.21
CA LYS A 64 12.28 -6.47 1.12
C LYS A 64 10.85 -6.96 1.24
N VAL A 65 10.16 -6.49 2.26
CA VAL A 65 8.75 -6.80 2.55
C VAL A 65 7.91 -5.52 2.34
N PRO A 66 7.56 -5.19 1.10
CA PRO A 66 6.80 -3.99 0.82
C PRO A 66 5.32 -4.16 1.20
N VAL A 67 4.80 -3.14 1.90
CA VAL A 67 3.39 -2.96 2.24
C VAL A 67 2.87 -1.73 1.52
N VAL A 68 2.01 -1.93 0.55
CA VAL A 68 1.44 -0.89 -0.32
C VAL A 68 0.05 -0.53 0.17
N TYR A 69 -0.18 0.75 0.48
CA TYR A 69 -1.46 1.24 0.99
C TYR A 69 -2.04 2.34 0.11
N SER A 70 -3.28 2.16 -0.34
CA SER A 70 -4.06 3.21 -0.98
C SER A 70 -5.57 2.93 -0.81
N ILE A 71 -6.44 3.74 -1.42
CA ILE A 71 -7.87 3.41 -1.55
C ILE A 71 -8.00 2.14 -2.40
N THR A 72 -8.91 1.24 -2.04
CA THR A 72 -9.06 -0.07 -2.69
C THR A 72 -9.09 0.00 -4.22
N PRO A 73 -9.95 0.77 -4.89
CA PRO A 73 -9.94 0.83 -6.35
C PRO A 73 -8.64 1.38 -6.93
N PHE A 74 -7.94 2.26 -6.21
CA PHE A 74 -6.68 2.82 -6.70
C PHE A 74 -5.53 1.83 -6.63
N VAL A 75 -5.44 1.06 -5.55
CA VAL A 75 -4.39 0.05 -5.38
C VAL A 75 -4.62 -1.19 -6.25
N LEU A 76 -5.86 -1.43 -6.69
CA LEU A 76 -6.21 -2.60 -7.51
C LEU A 76 -6.29 -2.28 -9.00
N TYR A 77 -7.07 -1.27 -9.40
CA TYR A 77 -7.39 -1.07 -10.81
C TYR A 77 -6.31 -0.28 -11.56
N ARG A 78 -5.74 0.77 -10.93
CA ARG A 78 -4.71 1.57 -11.59
C ARG A 78 -3.44 0.77 -11.91
N PRO A 79 -2.90 -0.04 -11.00
CA PRO A 79 -1.71 -0.87 -11.26
C PRO A 79 -2.06 -2.30 -11.68
N PHE A 80 -3.23 -2.57 -12.25
CA PHE A 80 -3.71 -3.93 -12.52
C PHE A 80 -2.74 -4.77 -13.35
N GLU A 81 -2.06 -4.17 -14.32
CA GLU A 81 -1.05 -4.88 -15.12
C GLU A 81 0.10 -5.41 -14.25
N TRP A 82 0.58 -4.60 -13.30
CA TRP A 82 1.62 -5.01 -12.34
C TRP A 82 1.14 -6.16 -11.44
N ILE A 83 -0.10 -6.06 -10.95
CA ILE A 83 -0.69 -7.11 -10.12
C ILE A 83 -0.79 -8.41 -10.90
N ARG A 84 -1.37 -8.37 -12.10
CA ARG A 84 -1.56 -9.53 -12.95
C ARG A 84 -0.24 -10.19 -13.34
N ASN A 85 0.72 -9.42 -13.82
CA ASN A 85 1.94 -9.96 -14.42
C ASN A 85 2.98 -10.33 -13.36
N TYR A 86 3.17 -9.50 -12.34
CA TYR A 86 4.27 -9.67 -11.39
C TYR A 86 3.81 -10.27 -10.05
N LEU A 87 2.74 -9.78 -9.44
CA LEU A 87 2.30 -10.32 -8.17
C LEU A 87 1.66 -11.70 -8.33
N ASP A 88 0.78 -11.86 -9.31
CA ASP A 88 0.08 -13.12 -9.53
C ASP A 88 0.91 -14.12 -10.36
N HIS A 89 1.31 -13.76 -11.58
CA HIS A 89 2.01 -14.69 -12.48
C HIS A 89 3.41 -15.02 -11.99
N GLU A 90 4.25 -14.02 -11.71
CA GLU A 90 5.64 -14.20 -11.25
C GLU A 90 5.74 -14.48 -9.74
N ARG A 91 4.62 -14.41 -9.00
CA ARG A 91 4.56 -14.68 -7.56
C ARG A 91 5.43 -13.76 -6.70
N ILE A 92 5.63 -12.50 -7.12
CA ILE A 92 6.39 -11.53 -6.35
C ILE A 92 5.60 -11.10 -5.10
N PRO A 93 6.16 -11.26 -3.88
CA PRO A 93 5.41 -11.19 -2.63
C PRO A 93 5.21 -9.74 -2.13
N VAL A 94 4.40 -8.93 -2.81
CA VAL A 94 3.98 -7.60 -2.37
C VAL A 94 2.69 -7.68 -1.56
N LYS A 95 2.58 -6.93 -0.46
CA LYS A 95 1.37 -6.83 0.37
C LYS A 95 0.56 -5.63 -0.07
N LEU A 96 -0.60 -5.87 -0.69
CA LEU A 96 -1.54 -4.81 -1.06
C LEU A 96 -2.57 -4.62 0.05
N VAL A 97 -2.77 -3.38 0.49
CA VAL A 97 -3.71 -3.01 1.55
C VAL A 97 -4.61 -1.91 1.05
N GLY A 98 -5.87 -2.23 0.81
CA GLY A 98 -6.90 -1.31 0.38
C GLY A 98 -7.63 -0.65 1.56
N GLY A 99 -7.78 0.66 1.52
CA GLY A 99 -8.64 1.41 2.43
C GLY A 99 -10.02 1.64 1.80
N GLY A 100 -11.08 1.33 2.56
CA GLY A 100 -12.46 1.41 2.09
C GLY A 100 -12.87 0.20 1.25
N ARG A 101 -14.15 -0.15 1.34
CA ARG A 101 -14.78 -1.22 0.57
C ARG A 101 -16.19 -0.78 0.16
N ASP A 102 -16.76 -1.45 -0.83
CA ASP A 102 -18.08 -1.10 -1.35
C ASP A 102 -18.19 0.43 -1.61
N LYS A 103 -19.12 1.09 -0.96
CA LYS A 103 -19.37 2.53 -1.05
C LYS A 103 -18.93 3.33 0.18
N ASP A 104 -17.89 2.87 0.90
CA ASP A 104 -17.39 3.56 2.10
C ASP A 104 -17.06 5.04 1.84
N TYR A 105 -16.64 5.39 0.63
CA TYR A 105 -16.40 6.75 0.17
C TYR A 105 -17.54 7.29 -0.69
N GLY A 106 -18.80 6.98 -0.34
CA GLY A 106 -19.98 7.26 -1.14
C GLY A 106 -20.09 8.70 -1.70
N TYR A 107 -19.71 9.70 -0.89
CA TYR A 107 -19.73 11.11 -1.27
C TYR A 107 -18.67 11.49 -2.34
N LEU A 108 -17.63 10.68 -2.50
CA LEU A 108 -16.59 10.87 -3.52
C LEU A 108 -16.96 10.24 -4.87
N GLY A 109 -18.02 9.43 -4.90
CA GLY A 109 -18.55 8.86 -6.13
C GLY A 109 -17.84 7.59 -6.60
N PHE A 110 -18.25 7.13 -7.76
CA PHE A 110 -17.91 5.83 -8.36
C PHE A 110 -16.38 5.55 -8.40
N SER A 111 -15.56 6.56 -8.66
CA SER A 111 -14.11 6.38 -8.73
C SER A 111 -13.44 5.91 -7.42
N HIS A 112 -14.16 6.04 -6.30
CA HIS A 112 -13.68 5.65 -4.96
C HIS A 112 -14.42 4.42 -4.41
N TRP A 113 -15.39 3.89 -5.14
CA TRP A 113 -16.10 2.69 -4.75
C TRP A 113 -15.31 1.43 -5.14
N ALA A 114 -15.45 0.39 -4.37
CA ALA A 114 -14.80 -0.90 -4.58
C ALA A 114 -15.84 -2.02 -4.49
N GLU A 115 -16.73 -2.06 -5.51
CA GLU A 115 -17.81 -3.04 -5.59
C GLU A 115 -17.38 -4.31 -6.33
N GLU A 116 -16.30 -4.24 -7.11
CA GLU A 116 -15.81 -5.34 -7.95
C GLU A 116 -14.50 -5.97 -7.43
N ASP A 117 -14.04 -5.63 -6.23
CA ASP A 117 -12.78 -6.11 -5.63
C ASP A 117 -12.82 -7.60 -5.20
#